data_4ab4567fbf411598cfedef5d55afb173
#
_entry.id   4ab4567fbf411598cfedef5d55afb173
#
_cell.length_a   1.000
_cell.length_b   1.000
_cell.length_c   1.000
_cell.angle_alpha   90.00
_cell.angle_beta   90.00
_cell.angle_gamma   90.00
#
_symmetry.space_group_name_H-M   'P 1'
#
loop_
_entity.id
_entity.type
_entity.pdbx_description
1 polymer ?
#
loop_
_entity_poly.entity_id
_entity_poly.type
_entity_poly.pdbx_seq_one_letter_code
_entity_poly.pdbx_strand_id
1 'polypeptide(L)'
;MPARTPEDCDRLFAERVNAGDVDGVARLYEPRATLVQQDGSAATGAGAIRDALAGFAALKPRLTMNVTRVVKSGDDLAVLYNDWTLVGTGPDGKPLEMTGKAIEVVRRQRDGTWLFAVDDPFARG
;
A
#
# COMPACT_ATOMS: atom_id res chain seq x y z
N MET A 1 -2.85 -0.78 15.51
CA MET A 1 -2.78 0.67 15.59
C MET A 1 -3.24 1.29 14.29
N PRO A 2 -4.18 2.24 14.31
CA PRO A 2 -4.59 2.93 13.09
C PRO A 2 -3.59 4.02 12.70
N ALA A 3 -3.66 4.44 11.44
CA ALA A 3 -2.87 5.55 10.95
C ALA A 3 -3.45 6.88 11.46
N ARG A 4 -2.63 7.70 12.09
CA ARG A 4 -3.01 9.00 12.65
C ARG A 4 -2.48 10.17 11.81
N THR A 5 -1.55 9.90 10.92
CA THR A 5 -1.00 10.85 9.96
C THR A 5 -0.98 10.20 8.58
N PRO A 6 -0.90 10.96 7.49
CA PRO A 6 -0.77 10.36 6.15
C PRO A 6 0.40 9.39 6.05
N GLU A 7 1.55 9.74 6.59
CA GLU A 7 2.77 8.92 6.51
C GLU A 7 2.62 7.59 7.26
N ASP A 8 1.79 7.56 8.30
CA ASP A 8 1.52 6.33 9.04
C ASP A 8 0.93 5.24 8.15
N CYS A 9 0.21 5.60 7.09
CA CYS A 9 -0.35 4.62 6.16
C CYS A 9 0.76 3.76 5.55
N ASP A 10 1.84 4.38 5.08
CA ASP A 10 2.96 3.65 4.50
C ASP A 10 3.75 2.87 5.56
N ARG A 11 3.98 3.49 6.72
CA ARG A 11 4.69 2.82 7.81
C ARG A 11 3.95 1.55 8.25
N LEU A 12 2.65 1.65 8.47
CA LEU A 12 1.83 0.51 8.88
C LEU A 12 1.71 -0.52 7.77
N PHE A 13 1.64 -0.07 6.52
CA PHE A 13 1.61 -0.98 5.37
C PHE A 13 2.84 -1.88 5.39
N ALA A 14 4.03 -1.30 5.47
CA ALA A 14 5.28 -2.06 5.50
C ALA A 14 5.36 -2.99 6.71
N GLU A 15 5.01 -2.49 7.90
CA GLU A 15 5.03 -3.30 9.12
C GLU A 15 4.11 -4.52 9.00
N ARG A 16 2.88 -4.32 8.51
CA ARG A 16 1.89 -5.39 8.42
C ARG A 16 2.21 -6.38 7.31
N VAL A 17 2.72 -5.90 6.17
CA VAL A 17 3.21 -6.77 5.10
C VAL A 17 4.33 -7.65 5.62
N ASN A 18 5.30 -7.08 6.31
CA ASN A 18 6.46 -7.81 6.82
C ASN A 18 6.08 -8.80 7.94
N ALA A 19 4.96 -8.57 8.61
CA ALA A 19 4.40 -9.49 9.60
C ALA A 19 3.50 -10.58 9.00
N GLY A 20 3.22 -10.51 7.68
CA GLY A 20 2.31 -11.44 7.02
C GLY A 20 0.84 -11.21 7.36
N ASP A 21 0.50 -10.01 7.85
CA ASP A 21 -0.85 -9.66 8.31
C ASP A 21 -1.68 -9.09 7.15
N VAL A 22 -2.18 -9.94 6.27
CA VAL A 22 -2.97 -9.54 5.11
C VAL A 22 -4.20 -8.75 5.51
N ASP A 23 -4.93 -9.22 6.53
CA ASP A 23 -6.12 -8.52 7.01
C ASP A 23 -5.79 -7.13 7.54
N GLY A 24 -4.67 -6.99 8.24
CA GLY A 24 -4.19 -5.72 8.73
C GLY A 24 -3.84 -4.75 7.61
N VAL A 25 -3.23 -5.25 6.52
CA VAL A 25 -2.94 -4.42 5.35
C VAL A 25 -4.24 -3.99 4.67
N ALA A 26 -5.17 -4.92 4.49
CA ALA A 26 -6.45 -4.63 3.83
C ALA A 26 -7.24 -3.55 4.58
N ARG A 27 -7.15 -3.52 5.91
CA ARG A 27 -7.83 -2.50 6.73
C ARG A 27 -7.26 -1.10 6.58
N LEU A 28 -6.14 -0.94 5.89
CA LEU A 28 -5.59 0.39 5.58
C LEU A 28 -6.24 1.06 4.38
N TYR A 29 -7.13 0.36 3.68
CA TYR A 29 -7.80 0.86 2.48
C TYR A 29 -9.24 1.23 2.78
N GLU A 30 -9.72 2.31 2.14
CA GLU A 30 -11.15 2.64 2.17
C GLU A 30 -11.96 1.51 1.52
N PRO A 31 -13.25 1.33 1.89
CA PRO A 31 -14.08 0.27 1.29
C PRO A 31 -14.19 0.31 -0.23
N ARG A 32 -14.05 1.50 -0.83
CA ARG A 32 -14.12 1.69 -2.28
C ARG A 32 -12.78 2.08 -2.89
N ALA A 33 -11.69 1.84 -2.18
CA ALA A 33 -10.36 2.18 -2.66
C ALA A 33 -10.02 1.44 -3.95
N THR A 34 -9.05 1.97 -4.68
CA THR A 34 -8.51 1.36 -5.89
C THR A 34 -7.02 1.13 -5.72
N LEU A 35 -6.59 -0.11 -5.96
CA LEU A 35 -5.20 -0.51 -6.03
C LEU A 35 -4.84 -0.78 -7.49
N VAL A 36 -3.91 -0.01 -8.04
CA VAL A 36 -3.42 -0.22 -9.41
C VAL A 36 -2.37 -1.32 -9.38
N GLN A 37 -2.53 -2.33 -10.22
CA GLN A 37 -1.63 -3.46 -10.28
C GLN A 37 -0.52 -3.24 -11.32
N GLN A 38 0.52 -4.09 -11.28
CA GLN A 38 1.70 -3.91 -12.12
C GLN A 38 1.37 -3.91 -13.61
N ASP A 39 0.37 -4.68 -14.03
CA ASP A 39 -0.06 -4.76 -15.43
C ASP A 39 -0.95 -3.57 -15.86
N GLY A 40 -1.18 -2.61 -14.96
CA GLY A 40 -2.03 -1.45 -15.21
C GLY A 40 -3.51 -1.68 -14.90
N SER A 41 -3.93 -2.91 -14.57
CA SER A 41 -5.30 -3.17 -14.17
C SER A 41 -5.57 -2.60 -12.78
N ALA A 42 -6.83 -2.41 -12.45
CA ALA A 42 -7.24 -1.86 -11.16
C ALA A 42 -8.04 -2.88 -10.37
N ALA A 43 -7.66 -3.07 -9.10
CA ALA A 43 -8.45 -3.80 -8.13
C ALA A 43 -9.25 -2.77 -7.33
N THR A 44 -10.56 -2.76 -7.45
CA THR A 44 -11.43 -1.80 -6.77
C THR A 44 -12.34 -2.53 -5.78
N GLY A 45 -12.41 -1.97 -4.58
CA GLY A 45 -13.23 -2.50 -3.50
C GLY A 45 -12.48 -3.49 -2.62
N ALA A 46 -13.02 -3.72 -1.44
CA ALA A 46 -12.35 -4.46 -0.37
C ALA A 46 -11.98 -5.90 -0.78
N GLY A 47 -12.90 -6.61 -1.46
CA GLY A 47 -12.66 -7.99 -1.85
C GLY A 47 -11.55 -8.14 -2.88
N ALA A 48 -11.57 -7.32 -3.94
CA ALA A 48 -10.57 -7.37 -4.99
C ALA A 48 -9.18 -6.97 -4.45
N ILE A 49 -9.12 -5.95 -3.59
CA ILE A 49 -7.87 -5.51 -2.98
C ILE A 49 -7.32 -6.61 -2.06
N ARG A 50 -8.18 -7.23 -1.25
CA ARG A 50 -7.75 -8.31 -0.37
C ARG A 50 -7.16 -9.48 -1.16
N ASP A 51 -7.79 -9.84 -2.27
CA ASP A 51 -7.28 -10.91 -3.14
C ASP A 51 -5.90 -10.56 -3.72
N ALA A 52 -5.73 -9.32 -4.17
CA ALA A 52 -4.44 -8.85 -4.69
C ALA A 52 -3.37 -8.89 -3.60
N LEU A 53 -3.71 -8.45 -2.38
CA LEU A 53 -2.78 -8.47 -1.24
C LEU A 53 -2.42 -9.89 -0.81
N ALA A 54 -3.36 -10.83 -0.89
CA ALA A 54 -3.09 -12.23 -0.58
C ALA A 54 -2.08 -12.84 -1.55
N GLY A 55 -2.20 -12.51 -2.84
CA GLY A 55 -1.23 -12.93 -3.85
C GLY A 55 0.16 -12.35 -3.59
N PHE A 56 0.21 -11.10 -3.17
CA PHE A 56 1.44 -10.41 -2.80
C PHE A 56 2.08 -11.06 -1.56
N ALA A 57 1.27 -11.37 -0.55
CA ALA A 57 1.74 -12.01 0.69
C ALA A 57 2.31 -13.41 0.45
N ALA A 58 1.85 -14.11 -0.59
CA ALA A 58 2.35 -15.43 -0.95
C ALA A 58 3.83 -15.41 -1.36
N LEU A 59 4.36 -14.26 -1.73
CA LEU A 59 5.78 -14.07 -2.06
C LEU A 59 6.67 -14.04 -0.81
N LYS A 60 6.08 -14.06 0.38
CA LYS A 60 6.78 -13.91 1.66
C LYS A 60 7.69 -12.68 1.64
N PRO A 61 7.12 -11.49 1.36
CA PRO A 61 7.92 -10.31 1.06
C PRO A 61 8.54 -9.69 2.29
N ARG A 62 9.70 -9.06 2.08
CA ARG A 62 10.25 -8.07 2.98
C ARG A 62 10.20 -6.74 2.24
N LEU A 63 9.39 -5.83 2.75
CA LEU A 63 9.10 -4.56 2.09
C LEU A 63 9.73 -3.41 2.87
N THR A 64 10.41 -2.53 2.16
CA THR A 64 10.92 -1.26 2.68
C THR A 64 10.27 -0.13 1.88
N MET A 65 9.68 0.84 2.58
CA MET A 65 9.04 1.99 1.97
C MET A 65 9.68 3.26 2.50
N ASN A 66 10.03 4.16 1.58
CA ASN A 66 10.63 5.45 1.93
C ASN A 66 9.74 6.56 1.37
N VAL A 67 9.03 7.26 2.24
CA VAL A 67 8.19 8.40 1.85
C VAL A 67 9.12 9.58 1.52
N THR A 68 9.08 10.01 0.27
CA THR A 68 9.93 11.09 -0.23
C THR A 68 9.22 12.43 -0.27
N ARG A 69 7.88 12.43 -0.29
CA ARG A 69 7.10 13.66 -0.37
C ARG A 69 5.68 13.42 0.13
N VAL A 70 5.15 14.41 0.84
CA VAL A 70 3.75 14.46 1.26
C VAL A 70 3.16 15.79 0.77
N VAL A 71 2.06 15.74 0.03
CA VAL A 71 1.35 16.93 -0.43
C VAL A 71 -0.05 16.87 0.15
N LYS A 72 -0.39 17.84 0.99
CA LYS A 72 -1.71 17.93 1.61
C LYS A 72 -2.62 18.87 0.83
N SER A 73 -3.91 18.51 0.75
CA SER A 73 -4.97 19.38 0.27
C SER A 73 -6.02 19.51 1.38
N GLY A 74 -6.00 20.65 2.09
CA GLY A 74 -6.82 20.81 3.28
C GLY A 74 -6.42 19.86 4.40
N ASP A 75 -7.36 19.52 5.26
CA ASP A 75 -7.11 18.71 6.46
C ASP A 75 -7.36 17.22 6.24
N ASP A 76 -8.02 16.84 5.14
CA ASP A 76 -8.58 15.50 4.98
C ASP A 76 -8.00 14.71 3.82
N LEU A 77 -7.15 15.30 3.00
CA LEU A 77 -6.61 14.65 1.81
C LEU A 77 -5.11 14.87 1.69
N ALA A 78 -4.38 13.83 1.34
CA ALA A 78 -2.95 13.94 1.09
C ALA A 78 -2.53 13.00 -0.03
N VAL A 79 -1.47 13.39 -0.74
CA VAL A 79 -0.80 12.56 -1.72
C VAL A 79 0.58 12.20 -1.17
N LEU A 80 0.88 10.92 -1.15
CA LEU A 80 2.17 10.39 -0.72
C LEU A 80 2.96 9.93 -1.94
N TYR A 81 4.24 10.26 -1.94
CA TYR A 81 5.21 9.72 -2.89
C TYR A 81 6.17 8.85 -2.10
N ASN A 82 6.34 7.61 -2.50
CA ASN A 82 7.34 6.76 -1.86
C ASN A 82 8.14 5.95 -2.88
N ASP A 83 9.37 5.65 -2.52
CA ASP A 83 10.22 4.70 -3.22
C ASP A 83 10.26 3.43 -2.38
N TRP A 84 9.94 2.29 -2.99
CA TRP A 84 9.88 1.04 -2.26
C TRP A 84 10.76 -0.03 -2.89
N THR A 85 11.21 -0.95 -2.05
CA THR A 85 11.91 -2.15 -2.47
C THR A 85 11.29 -3.36 -1.79
N LEU A 86 11.23 -4.45 -2.52
CA LEU A 86 10.69 -5.71 -2.04
C LEU A 86 11.65 -6.82 -2.35
N VAL A 87 11.92 -7.66 -1.35
CA VAL A 87 12.65 -8.91 -1.53
C VAL A 87 11.73 -10.03 -1.07
N GLY A 88 11.58 -11.07 -1.88
CA GLY A 88 10.70 -12.18 -1.55
C GLY A 88 11.11 -13.42 -2.27
N THR A 89 10.19 -14.40 -2.32
CA THR A 89 10.41 -15.68 -2.99
C THR A 89 9.31 -15.88 -4.02
N GLY A 90 9.69 -16.08 -5.27
CA GLY A 90 8.75 -16.32 -6.36
C GLY A 90 8.10 -17.70 -6.30
N PRO A 91 7.08 -17.94 -7.14
CA PRO A 91 6.37 -19.23 -7.18
C PRO A 91 7.28 -20.40 -7.51
N ASP A 92 8.40 -20.16 -8.20
CA ASP A 92 9.40 -21.15 -8.54
C ASP A 92 10.40 -21.43 -7.41
N GLY A 93 10.23 -20.81 -6.24
CA GLY A 93 11.12 -20.94 -5.09
C GLY A 93 12.39 -20.11 -5.20
N LYS A 94 12.56 -19.31 -6.25
CA LYS A 94 13.75 -18.48 -6.45
C LYS A 94 13.57 -17.10 -5.82
N PRO A 95 14.69 -16.46 -5.41
CA PRO A 95 14.63 -15.08 -4.91
C PRO A 95 14.03 -14.14 -5.93
N LEU A 96 13.21 -13.21 -5.43
CA LEU A 96 12.57 -12.16 -6.22
C LEU A 96 12.91 -10.82 -5.60
N GLU A 97 13.32 -9.86 -6.44
CA GLU A 97 13.57 -8.49 -6.01
C GLU A 97 12.82 -7.54 -6.94
N MET A 98 12.10 -6.59 -6.33
CA MET A 98 11.33 -5.59 -7.07
C MET A 98 11.55 -4.22 -6.45
N THR A 99 11.49 -3.20 -7.28
CA THR A 99 11.49 -1.81 -6.83
C THR A 99 10.38 -1.05 -7.55
N GLY A 100 9.91 0.02 -6.95
CA GLY A 100 8.93 0.87 -7.57
C GLY A 100 8.90 2.26 -6.95
N LYS A 101 8.24 3.16 -7.66
CA LYS A 101 8.00 4.53 -7.22
C LYS A 101 6.50 4.77 -7.21
N ALA A 102 5.95 4.82 -6.02
CA ALA A 102 4.50 4.87 -5.82
C ALA A 102 3.99 6.30 -5.69
N ILE A 103 2.74 6.46 -6.09
CA ILE A 103 1.92 7.61 -5.70
C ILE A 103 0.67 7.05 -5.03
N GLU A 104 0.35 7.59 -3.86
CA GLU A 104 -0.81 7.14 -3.09
C GLU A 104 -1.62 8.34 -2.65
N VAL A 105 -2.95 8.19 -2.70
CA VAL A 105 -3.88 9.19 -2.16
C VAL A 105 -4.46 8.61 -0.89
N VAL A 106 -4.33 9.34 0.20
CA VAL A 106 -4.88 8.95 1.50
C VAL A 106 -5.88 10.00 1.96
N ARG A 107 -6.93 9.54 2.64
CA ARG A 107 -8.02 10.39 3.11
C ARG A 107 -8.25 10.19 4.59
N ARG A 108 -8.43 11.31 5.32
CA ARG A 108 -8.78 11.25 6.73
C ARG A 108 -10.24 10.88 6.88
N GLN A 109 -10.51 9.91 7.73
CA GLN A 109 -11.83 9.41 8.03
C GLN A 109 -12.44 10.21 9.17
N ARG A 110 -13.73 10.01 9.45
CA ARG A 110 -14.46 10.73 10.51
C ARG A 110 -13.85 10.52 11.89
N ASP A 111 -13.28 9.33 12.13
CA ASP A 111 -12.64 9.03 13.41
C ASP A 111 -11.22 9.57 13.55
N GLY A 112 -10.74 10.32 12.54
CA GLY A 112 -9.41 10.92 12.55
C GLY A 112 -8.30 9.99 12.04
N THR A 113 -8.63 8.77 11.63
CA THR A 113 -7.66 7.86 11.02
C THR A 113 -7.54 8.11 9.52
N TRP A 114 -6.41 7.71 8.95
CA TRP A 114 -6.14 7.86 7.51
C TRP A 114 -6.18 6.51 6.83
N LEU A 115 -6.78 6.46 5.64
CA LEU A 115 -6.86 5.25 4.82
C LEU A 115 -6.49 5.57 3.38
N PHE A 116 -5.97 4.57 2.66
CA PHE A 116 -5.72 4.70 1.23
C PHE A 116 -7.03 4.79 0.46
N ALA A 117 -7.14 5.81 -0.40
CA ALA A 117 -8.21 5.93 -1.39
C ALA A 117 -7.73 5.40 -2.74
N VAL A 118 -6.49 5.71 -3.12
CA VAL A 118 -5.85 5.20 -4.33
C VAL A 118 -4.43 4.79 -3.96
N ASP A 119 -4.05 3.60 -4.43
CA ASP A 119 -2.68 3.10 -4.26
C ASP A 119 -2.16 2.71 -5.65
N ASP A 120 -1.13 3.43 -6.11
CA ASP A 120 -0.51 3.21 -7.41
C ASP A 120 0.98 2.93 -7.22
N PRO A 121 1.36 1.66 -6.95
CA PRO A 121 2.73 1.32 -6.57
C PRO A 121 3.79 1.54 -7.65
N PHE A 122 3.39 1.59 -8.90
CA PHE A 122 4.29 1.73 -10.04
C PHE A 122 4.07 3.03 -10.81
N ALA A 123 3.50 4.06 -10.18
CA ALA A 123 3.03 5.27 -10.84
C ALA A 123 4.12 6.08 -11.55
N ARG A 124 5.36 6.01 -11.06
CA ARG A 124 6.47 6.82 -11.59
C ARG A 124 7.62 5.98 -12.15
N GLY A 125 7.30 4.79 -12.55
CA GLY A 125 8.30 3.86 -13.03
C GLY A 125 8.51 2.69 -12.10
#